data_6eb65d7308ad9f3011433e24b8566cb1
#
_entry.id   6eb65d7308ad9f3011433e24b8566cb1
#
_cell.length_a   1.000
_cell.length_b   1.000
_cell.length_c   1.000
_cell.angle_alpha   90.00
_cell.angle_beta   90.00
_cell.angle_gamma   90.00
#
_symmetry.space_group_name_H-M   'P 1'
#
loop_
_entity.id
_entity.type
_entity.pdbx_description
1 polymer ?
#
loop_
_entity_poly.entity_id
_entity_poly.type
_entity_poly.pdbx_seq_one_letter_code
_entity_poly.pdbx_strand_id
1 'polypeptide(L)'
;EDEENGMLDVFGKKPKYVFLFIGDGMGTAQIQSARFYQGAATNNGAVTEAELSFTQFPEVGSVTTYDSTSFCPDSASTATSIATGHKTESGVINMCPWTRDVPYETIAEKLHKQRGYKVGVISSVNIDHATPAAFYAHQKSRKNYYDIGVELANSGFEYFAGGEFQKVNGDGTVPNNHEVAAQAGYNVVTTQAGAAALTAGAGKTLIIAENLADGKAMNYAMDAAPGEWQLTDYVRKGIELLDNKKGFFLMTESGKIDWACHANDAAASIHDVLEMSN
;
A
#
# COMPACT_ATOMS: atom_id res chain seq x y z
N GLU A 1 -30.93 -7.49 3.24
CA GLU A 1 -30.05 -7.13 4.41
C GLU A 1 -29.44 -8.37 5.07
N ASP A 2 -30.01 -9.57 4.92
CA ASP A 2 -29.53 -10.78 5.61
C ASP A 2 -28.53 -11.62 4.77
N GLU A 3 -28.50 -11.48 3.45
CA GLU A 3 -27.58 -12.24 2.59
C GLU A 3 -26.14 -11.68 2.59
N GLU A 4 -25.95 -10.38 2.82
CA GLU A 4 -24.58 -9.80 2.95
C GLU A 4 -23.89 -10.14 4.28
N ASN A 5 -24.64 -10.51 5.30
CA ASN A 5 -24.07 -10.94 6.58
C ASN A 5 -23.58 -12.41 6.57
N GLY A 6 -24.09 -13.25 5.68
CA GLY A 6 -23.85 -14.69 5.71
C GLY A 6 -22.42 -15.10 5.40
N MET A 7 -21.70 -14.36 4.56
CA MET A 7 -20.35 -14.75 4.13
C MET A 7 -19.24 -14.42 5.15
N LEU A 8 -19.50 -13.51 6.08
CA LEU A 8 -18.57 -13.18 7.18
C LEU A 8 -18.84 -14.02 8.46
N ASP A 9 -19.96 -14.72 8.51
CA ASP A 9 -20.35 -15.55 9.65
C ASP A 9 -19.95 -17.03 9.52
N VAL A 10 -19.27 -17.42 8.44
CA VAL A 10 -18.86 -18.82 8.21
C VAL A 10 -17.99 -19.36 9.35
N PHE A 11 -17.35 -18.50 10.14
CA PHE A 11 -16.53 -18.86 11.30
C PHE A 11 -17.03 -18.27 12.63
N GLY A 12 -18.22 -17.69 12.68
CA GLY A 12 -18.82 -17.21 13.92
C GLY A 12 -18.16 -16.00 14.60
N LYS A 13 -17.08 -15.44 14.03
CA LYS A 13 -16.41 -14.23 14.55
C LYS A 13 -15.97 -13.32 13.40
N LYS A 14 -16.35 -12.04 13.48
CA LYS A 14 -15.88 -11.02 12.55
C LYS A 14 -14.40 -10.71 12.87
N PRO A 15 -13.50 -10.66 11.88
CA PRO A 15 -12.11 -10.26 12.12
C PRO A 15 -12.08 -8.83 12.67
N LYS A 16 -11.33 -8.60 13.73
CA LYS A 16 -11.13 -7.26 14.30
C LYS A 16 -10.06 -6.49 13.53
N TYR A 17 -9.03 -7.19 13.08
CA TYR A 17 -7.92 -6.61 12.35
C TYR A 17 -7.79 -7.30 11.00
N VAL A 18 -7.68 -6.51 9.95
CA VAL A 18 -7.48 -7.00 8.58
C VAL A 18 -6.23 -6.34 8.02
N PHE A 19 -5.27 -7.16 7.65
CA PHE A 19 -4.04 -6.73 6.98
C PHE A 19 -4.05 -7.23 5.55
N LEU A 20 -3.70 -6.36 4.62
CA LEU A 20 -3.47 -6.71 3.23
C LEU A 20 -2.06 -6.28 2.84
N PHE A 21 -1.20 -7.25 2.54
CA PHE A 21 0.15 -6.99 2.05
C PHE A 21 0.22 -7.25 0.55
N ILE A 22 0.76 -6.30 -0.19
CA ILE A 22 0.92 -6.35 -1.65
C ILE A 22 2.40 -6.18 -1.99
N GLY A 23 3.00 -7.17 -2.63
CA GLY A 23 4.28 -7.02 -3.30
C GLY A 23 4.04 -6.71 -4.77
N ASP A 24 4.25 -5.47 -5.20
CA ASP A 24 4.06 -5.07 -6.59
C ASP A 24 5.13 -5.75 -7.48
N GLY A 25 4.72 -6.33 -8.60
CA GLY A 25 5.61 -7.09 -9.47
C GLY A 25 6.20 -8.37 -8.84
N MET A 26 5.77 -8.75 -7.64
CA MET A 26 6.29 -9.89 -6.90
C MET A 26 5.65 -11.20 -7.36
N GLY A 27 6.32 -11.92 -8.26
CA GLY A 27 5.94 -13.26 -8.66
C GLY A 27 6.74 -14.35 -7.92
N THR A 28 6.52 -15.59 -8.32
CA THR A 28 7.24 -16.75 -7.73
C THR A 28 8.76 -16.65 -7.89
N ALA A 29 9.25 -16.04 -8.97
CA ALA A 29 10.68 -15.88 -9.20
C ALA A 29 11.32 -14.95 -8.16
N GLN A 30 10.69 -13.83 -7.83
CA GLN A 30 11.15 -12.88 -6.82
C GLN A 30 11.17 -13.51 -5.42
N ILE A 31 10.07 -14.20 -5.06
CA ILE A 31 9.95 -14.91 -3.79
C ILE A 31 11.06 -16.00 -3.67
N GLN A 32 11.23 -16.81 -4.70
CA GLN A 32 12.21 -17.90 -4.69
C GLN A 32 13.65 -17.38 -4.63
N SER A 33 13.95 -16.29 -5.35
CA SER A 33 15.26 -15.64 -5.31
C SER A 33 15.61 -15.13 -3.91
N ALA A 34 14.64 -14.50 -3.22
CA ALA A 34 14.83 -14.05 -1.85
C ALA A 34 15.06 -15.23 -0.87
N ARG A 35 14.28 -16.29 -1.01
CA ARG A 35 14.43 -17.51 -0.18
C ARG A 35 15.80 -18.16 -0.36
N PHE A 36 16.28 -18.31 -1.58
CA PHE A 36 17.59 -18.89 -1.86
C PHE A 36 18.72 -17.99 -1.39
N TYR A 37 18.64 -16.70 -1.66
CA TYR A 37 19.64 -15.74 -1.19
C TYR A 37 19.76 -15.77 0.33
N GLN A 38 18.64 -15.63 1.04
CA GLN A 38 18.62 -15.63 2.51
C GLN A 38 19.12 -16.96 3.08
N GLY A 39 18.70 -18.08 2.51
CA GLY A 39 19.12 -19.41 2.91
C GLY A 39 20.64 -19.61 2.76
N ALA A 40 21.19 -19.24 1.61
CA ALA A 40 22.63 -19.34 1.36
C ALA A 40 23.44 -18.36 2.23
N ALA A 41 22.97 -17.12 2.38
CA ALA A 41 23.66 -16.09 3.17
C ALA A 41 23.77 -16.47 4.66
N THR A 42 22.74 -17.10 5.21
CA THR A 42 22.72 -17.51 6.63
C THR A 42 23.38 -18.85 6.90
N ASN A 43 23.72 -19.64 5.86
CA ASN A 43 24.29 -20.97 5.97
C ASN A 43 25.65 -21.11 5.26
N ASN A 44 26.47 -20.07 5.30
CA ASN A 44 27.84 -20.06 4.75
C ASN A 44 27.92 -20.50 3.27
N GLY A 45 26.94 -20.10 2.46
CA GLY A 45 26.85 -20.43 1.04
C GLY A 45 26.30 -21.84 0.74
N ALA A 46 25.82 -22.56 1.72
CA ALA A 46 25.20 -23.88 1.48
C ALA A 46 23.91 -23.73 0.65
N VAL A 47 23.61 -24.74 -0.15
CA VAL A 47 22.38 -24.81 -0.95
C VAL A 47 21.19 -25.08 -0.02
N THR A 48 20.61 -24.02 0.50
CA THR A 48 19.45 -24.06 1.40
C THR A 48 18.48 -22.93 1.00
N GLU A 49 17.22 -23.08 1.37
CA GLU A 49 16.24 -22.01 1.25
C GLU A 49 15.79 -21.54 2.64
N ALA A 50 15.50 -20.25 2.76
CA ALA A 50 14.89 -19.69 3.96
C ALA A 50 13.36 -19.73 3.87
N GLU A 51 12.71 -19.71 5.01
CA GLU A 51 11.27 -19.45 5.12
C GLU A 51 11.03 -17.95 5.22
N LEU A 52 10.10 -17.43 4.41
CA LEU A 52 9.60 -16.07 4.53
C LEU A 52 8.26 -16.10 5.27
N SER A 53 7.99 -15.07 6.10
CA SER A 53 6.80 -15.06 6.96
C SER A 53 5.49 -15.28 6.19
N PHE A 54 5.34 -14.63 5.05
CA PHE A 54 4.13 -14.75 4.24
C PHE A 54 4.02 -16.09 3.48
N THR A 55 5.11 -16.87 3.37
CA THR A 55 5.05 -18.23 2.81
C THR A 55 4.60 -19.27 3.82
N GLN A 56 4.43 -18.88 5.09
CA GLN A 56 3.98 -19.72 6.18
C GLN A 56 2.48 -19.61 6.46
N PHE A 57 1.75 -18.81 5.70
CA PHE A 57 0.30 -18.72 5.85
C PHE A 57 -0.36 -20.08 5.53
N PRO A 58 -1.38 -20.48 6.30
CA PRO A 58 -2.01 -21.79 6.16
C PRO A 58 -2.77 -21.98 4.84
N GLU A 59 -3.21 -20.88 4.24
CA GLU A 59 -4.01 -20.89 3.02
C GLU A 59 -3.24 -20.25 1.87
N VAL A 60 -3.27 -20.90 0.71
CA VAL A 60 -2.63 -20.44 -0.53
C VAL A 60 -3.64 -20.45 -1.66
N GLY A 61 -3.60 -19.43 -2.50
CA GLY A 61 -4.42 -19.33 -3.69
C GLY A 61 -3.63 -18.78 -4.87
N SER A 62 -4.22 -18.87 -6.05
CA SER A 62 -3.70 -18.24 -7.26
C SER A 62 -4.79 -17.44 -7.93
N VAL A 63 -4.40 -16.36 -8.60
CA VAL A 63 -5.31 -15.46 -9.30
C VAL A 63 -4.76 -15.10 -10.68
N THR A 64 -5.66 -14.88 -11.62
CA THR A 64 -5.30 -14.32 -12.93
C THR A 64 -5.29 -12.80 -12.85
N THR A 65 -4.26 -12.17 -13.41
CA THR A 65 -4.00 -10.74 -13.24
C THR A 65 -4.40 -9.86 -14.41
N TYR A 66 -4.83 -10.41 -15.57
CA TYR A 66 -5.24 -9.63 -16.73
C TYR A 66 -6.30 -8.57 -16.40
N ASP A 67 -6.26 -7.44 -17.09
CA ASP A 67 -7.28 -6.39 -16.99
C ASP A 67 -8.25 -6.36 -18.19
N SER A 68 -9.08 -5.33 -18.31
CA SER A 68 -10.07 -5.23 -19.40
C SER A 68 -9.43 -4.95 -20.78
N THR A 69 -8.17 -4.58 -20.83
CA THR A 69 -7.48 -4.16 -22.06
C THR A 69 -6.17 -4.88 -22.32
N SER A 70 -5.60 -5.58 -21.33
CA SER A 70 -4.26 -6.16 -21.43
C SER A 70 -4.13 -7.48 -20.67
N PHE A 71 -3.41 -8.43 -21.28
CA PHE A 71 -2.93 -9.63 -20.59
C PHE A 71 -1.75 -9.33 -19.65
N CYS A 72 -1.03 -8.21 -19.91
CA CYS A 72 0.02 -7.69 -19.04
C CYS A 72 -0.48 -6.36 -18.45
N PRO A 73 -1.26 -6.40 -17.38
CA PRO A 73 -1.88 -5.21 -16.79
C PRO A 73 -0.86 -4.35 -16.06
N ASP A 74 -1.27 -3.15 -15.68
CA ASP A 74 -0.50 -2.27 -14.80
C ASP A 74 -0.99 -2.32 -13.35
N SER A 75 -0.26 -1.65 -12.45
CA SER A 75 -0.59 -1.59 -11.01
C SER A 75 -1.95 -0.95 -10.76
N ALA A 76 -2.40 0.00 -11.59
CA ALA A 76 -3.68 0.69 -11.39
C ALA A 76 -4.87 -0.26 -11.56
N SER A 77 -4.88 -1.01 -12.67
CA SER A 77 -5.97 -1.94 -12.98
C SER A 77 -5.97 -3.17 -12.07
N THR A 78 -4.79 -3.68 -11.69
CA THR A 78 -4.68 -4.83 -10.78
C THR A 78 -5.05 -4.46 -9.35
N ALA A 79 -4.57 -3.33 -8.84
CA ALA A 79 -4.97 -2.85 -7.52
C ALA A 79 -6.46 -2.50 -7.45
N THR A 80 -7.04 -1.93 -8.52
CA THR A 80 -8.49 -1.76 -8.63
C THR A 80 -9.22 -3.10 -8.49
N SER A 81 -8.73 -4.14 -9.15
CA SER A 81 -9.36 -5.48 -9.04
C SER A 81 -9.31 -6.04 -7.62
N ILE A 82 -8.19 -5.83 -6.91
CA ILE A 82 -8.05 -6.24 -5.51
C ILE A 82 -8.97 -5.41 -4.60
N ALA A 83 -8.98 -4.09 -4.78
CA ALA A 83 -9.69 -3.17 -3.90
C ALA A 83 -11.21 -3.20 -4.07
N THR A 84 -11.72 -3.52 -5.28
CA THR A 84 -13.15 -3.37 -5.62
C THR A 84 -13.83 -4.67 -6.05
N GLY A 85 -13.06 -5.69 -6.45
CA GLY A 85 -13.59 -6.90 -7.09
C GLY A 85 -13.99 -6.71 -8.57
N HIS A 86 -13.69 -5.55 -9.17
CA HIS A 86 -14.00 -5.24 -10.56
C HIS A 86 -12.74 -5.04 -11.40
N LYS A 87 -12.79 -5.46 -12.66
CA LYS A 87 -11.74 -5.15 -13.62
C LYS A 87 -11.99 -3.78 -14.27
N THR A 88 -10.88 -3.06 -14.52
CA THR A 88 -10.88 -1.82 -15.28
C THR A 88 -9.80 -1.86 -16.38
N GLU A 89 -9.58 -0.75 -17.07
CA GLU A 89 -8.54 -0.62 -18.07
C GLU A 89 -7.17 -0.30 -17.44
N SER A 90 -6.09 -0.65 -18.11
CA SER A 90 -4.74 -0.23 -17.72
C SER A 90 -4.68 1.29 -17.51
N GLY A 91 -4.06 1.72 -16.42
CA GLY A 91 -3.91 3.14 -16.05
C GLY A 91 -5.13 3.79 -15.41
N VAL A 92 -6.22 3.07 -15.18
CA VAL A 92 -7.46 3.58 -14.57
C VAL A 92 -7.55 3.11 -13.11
N ILE A 93 -8.00 3.98 -12.22
CA ILE A 93 -8.14 3.70 -10.78
C ILE A 93 -9.62 3.75 -10.41
N ASN A 94 -10.17 2.60 -10.01
CA ASN A 94 -11.52 2.44 -9.44
C ASN A 94 -12.67 3.06 -10.25
N MET A 95 -12.52 3.11 -11.57
CA MET A 95 -13.58 3.56 -12.48
C MET A 95 -13.98 2.42 -13.43
N CYS A 96 -15.23 2.41 -13.86
CA CYS A 96 -15.68 1.45 -14.87
C CYS A 96 -14.85 1.56 -16.16
N PRO A 97 -14.60 0.45 -16.88
CA PRO A 97 -13.86 0.49 -18.13
C PRO A 97 -14.64 1.27 -19.21
N TRP A 98 -13.94 1.73 -20.22
CA TRP A 98 -14.42 2.42 -21.42
C TRP A 98 -14.94 3.83 -21.16
N THR A 99 -16.05 3.98 -20.44
CA THR A 99 -16.64 5.31 -20.17
C THR A 99 -15.96 6.05 -19.04
N ARG A 100 -15.40 5.33 -18.07
CA ARG A 100 -14.70 5.86 -16.89
C ARG A 100 -15.53 6.92 -16.15
N ASP A 101 -16.83 6.70 -16.04
CA ASP A 101 -17.80 7.62 -15.45
C ASP A 101 -18.50 7.08 -14.19
N VAL A 102 -18.35 5.79 -13.93
CA VAL A 102 -18.91 5.14 -12.74
C VAL A 102 -17.76 4.71 -11.81
N PRO A 103 -17.66 5.29 -10.60
CA PRO A 103 -16.67 4.87 -9.61
C PRO A 103 -17.08 3.54 -8.97
N TYR A 104 -16.09 2.72 -8.65
CA TYR A 104 -16.26 1.48 -7.90
C TYR A 104 -15.88 1.70 -6.43
N GLU A 105 -16.81 1.47 -5.51
CA GLU A 105 -16.52 1.57 -4.08
C GLU A 105 -15.53 0.49 -3.65
N THR A 106 -14.50 0.90 -2.93
CA THR A 106 -13.43 0.01 -2.46
C THR A 106 -13.80 -0.74 -1.19
N ILE A 107 -13.13 -1.87 -0.92
CA ILE A 107 -13.27 -2.59 0.35
C ILE A 107 -12.88 -1.71 1.55
N ALA A 108 -11.86 -0.85 1.39
CA ALA A 108 -11.44 0.09 2.42
C ALA A 108 -12.56 1.08 2.77
N GLU A 109 -13.20 1.68 1.77
CA GLU A 109 -14.35 2.57 1.96
C GLU A 109 -15.54 1.86 2.61
N LYS A 110 -15.86 0.64 2.13
CA LYS A 110 -16.95 -0.17 2.71
C LYS A 110 -16.72 -0.47 4.18
N LEU A 111 -15.52 -0.91 4.55
CA LEU A 111 -15.17 -1.22 5.93
C LEU A 111 -15.21 0.04 6.81
N HIS A 112 -14.70 1.16 6.30
CA HIS A 112 -14.74 2.45 7.00
C HIS A 112 -16.19 2.91 7.24
N LYS A 113 -17.01 2.98 6.19
CA LYS A 113 -18.39 3.48 6.25
C LYS A 113 -19.33 2.53 6.99
N GLN A 114 -19.29 1.23 6.66
CA GLN A 114 -20.30 0.28 7.13
C GLN A 114 -19.94 -0.40 8.45
N ARG A 115 -18.65 -0.56 8.75
CA ARG A 115 -18.17 -1.23 9.95
C ARG A 115 -17.55 -0.29 10.97
N GLY A 116 -17.24 0.94 10.55
CA GLY A 116 -16.54 1.94 11.37
C GLY A 116 -15.12 1.49 11.72
N TYR A 117 -14.50 0.69 10.84
CA TYR A 117 -13.08 0.37 10.96
C TYR A 117 -12.28 1.63 10.68
N LYS A 118 -11.18 1.79 11.40
CA LYS A 118 -10.14 2.69 10.95
C LYS A 118 -9.45 2.10 9.73
N VAL A 119 -8.96 2.96 8.85
CA VAL A 119 -8.27 2.53 7.64
C VAL A 119 -6.88 3.15 7.59
N GLY A 120 -5.89 2.32 7.26
CA GLY A 120 -4.54 2.75 6.96
C GLY A 120 -4.08 2.25 5.60
N VAL A 121 -3.28 3.09 4.93
CA VAL A 121 -2.66 2.79 3.63
C VAL A 121 -1.19 3.15 3.69
N ILE A 122 -0.32 2.19 3.42
CA ILE A 122 1.13 2.35 3.44
C ILE A 122 1.72 1.90 2.11
N SER A 123 2.72 2.62 1.62
CA SER A 123 3.49 2.17 0.46
C SER A 123 4.97 2.58 0.56
N SER A 124 5.86 1.73 0.11
CA SER A 124 7.28 2.09 -0.03
C SER A 124 7.56 3.01 -1.22
N VAL A 125 6.60 3.18 -2.15
CA VAL A 125 6.64 4.18 -3.22
C VAL A 125 5.84 5.42 -2.84
N ASN A 126 5.59 6.31 -3.78
CA ASN A 126 4.79 7.52 -3.55
C ASN A 126 3.40 7.17 -3.03
N ILE A 127 2.92 7.93 -2.05
CA ILE A 127 1.60 7.65 -1.44
C ILE A 127 0.44 7.87 -2.42
N ASP A 128 0.64 8.65 -3.47
CA ASP A 128 -0.29 8.87 -4.57
C ASP A 128 -0.02 7.97 -5.79
N HIS A 129 0.86 6.95 -5.67
CA HIS A 129 1.06 5.95 -6.71
C HIS A 129 -0.18 5.07 -6.89
N ALA A 130 -0.25 4.35 -8.00
CA ALA A 130 -1.47 3.64 -8.42
C ALA A 130 -2.00 2.63 -7.42
N THR A 131 -1.13 1.82 -6.80
CA THR A 131 -1.54 0.76 -5.86
C THR A 131 -2.15 1.34 -4.58
N PRO A 132 -1.49 2.23 -3.82
CA PRO A 132 -2.12 2.84 -2.66
C PRO A 132 -3.36 3.66 -3.04
N ALA A 133 -3.31 4.39 -4.16
CA ALA A 133 -4.44 5.19 -4.65
C ALA A 133 -5.71 4.35 -4.90
N ALA A 134 -5.57 3.10 -5.34
CA ALA A 134 -6.71 2.22 -5.58
C ALA A 134 -7.51 1.85 -4.31
N PHE A 135 -7.07 2.23 -3.13
CA PHE A 135 -7.82 2.02 -1.89
C PHE A 135 -8.61 3.24 -1.43
N TYR A 136 -8.35 4.43 -2.02
CA TYR A 136 -8.99 5.69 -1.59
C TYR A 136 -9.39 6.65 -2.71
N ALA A 137 -8.92 6.45 -3.95
CA ALA A 137 -9.12 7.37 -5.05
C ALA A 137 -9.88 6.75 -6.23
N HIS A 138 -10.53 7.61 -7.04
CA HIS A 138 -11.33 7.23 -8.20
C HIS A 138 -10.95 8.13 -9.38
N GLN A 139 -9.97 7.70 -10.18
CA GLN A 139 -9.39 8.52 -11.22
C GLN A 139 -9.41 7.86 -12.60
N LYS A 140 -9.76 8.63 -13.61
CA LYS A 140 -9.71 8.20 -15.02
C LYS A 140 -8.28 7.89 -15.51
N SER A 141 -7.28 8.34 -14.76
CA SER A 141 -5.86 8.10 -15.05
C SER A 141 -5.04 8.12 -13.78
N ARG A 142 -4.16 7.12 -13.62
CA ARG A 142 -3.16 7.07 -12.55
C ARG A 142 -2.17 8.23 -12.56
N LYS A 143 -2.12 8.99 -13.66
CA LYS A 143 -1.25 10.17 -13.80
C LYS A 143 -1.85 11.45 -13.21
N ASN A 144 -3.09 11.40 -12.75
CA ASN A 144 -3.76 12.52 -12.08
C ASN A 144 -3.29 12.66 -10.62
N TYR A 145 -1.98 12.69 -10.42
CA TYR A 145 -1.36 12.62 -9.10
C TYR A 145 -1.86 13.68 -8.12
N TYR A 146 -2.03 14.92 -8.58
CA TYR A 146 -2.54 15.98 -7.70
C TYR A 146 -3.95 15.66 -7.19
N ASP A 147 -4.85 15.26 -8.10
CA ASP A 147 -6.23 14.92 -7.75
C ASP A 147 -6.31 13.69 -6.84
N ILE A 148 -5.43 12.71 -7.07
CA ILE A 148 -5.29 11.55 -6.17
C ILE A 148 -4.92 12.01 -4.76
N GLY A 149 -3.98 12.94 -4.61
CA GLY A 149 -3.61 13.51 -3.32
C GLY A 149 -4.75 14.30 -2.65
N VAL A 150 -5.58 14.98 -3.43
CA VAL A 150 -6.80 15.63 -2.93
C VAL A 150 -7.81 14.59 -2.44
N GLU A 151 -7.99 13.49 -3.16
CA GLU A 151 -8.87 12.41 -2.73
C GLU A 151 -8.37 11.70 -1.47
N LEU A 152 -7.03 11.53 -1.31
CA LEU A 152 -6.44 11.05 -0.07
C LEU A 152 -6.92 11.90 1.12
N ALA A 153 -6.77 13.22 1.03
CA ALA A 153 -7.17 14.16 2.08
C ALA A 153 -8.67 14.07 2.41
N ASN A 154 -9.50 13.81 1.40
CA ASN A 154 -10.96 13.73 1.53
C ASN A 154 -11.48 12.32 1.87
N SER A 155 -10.63 11.30 1.87
CA SER A 155 -11.03 9.90 2.16
C SER A 155 -11.58 9.71 3.57
N GLY A 156 -11.12 10.53 4.51
CA GLY A 156 -11.44 10.39 5.93
C GLY A 156 -10.70 9.26 6.64
N PHE A 157 -9.83 8.52 5.94
CA PHE A 157 -9.04 7.44 6.53
C PHE A 157 -8.05 7.97 7.56
N GLU A 158 -7.67 7.13 8.51
CA GLU A 158 -6.96 7.60 9.70
C GLU A 158 -5.44 7.59 9.57
N TYR A 159 -4.89 6.77 8.68
CA TYR A 159 -3.44 6.63 8.59
C TYR A 159 -2.95 6.47 7.15
N PHE A 160 -2.00 7.31 6.76
CA PHE A 160 -1.24 7.18 5.53
C PHE A 160 0.24 7.29 5.83
N ALA A 161 1.06 6.45 5.20
CA ALA A 161 2.51 6.56 5.26
C ALA A 161 3.15 6.11 3.94
N GLY A 162 4.18 6.81 3.50
CA GLY A 162 4.86 6.44 2.25
C GLY A 162 5.87 7.46 1.77
N GLY A 163 6.27 7.29 0.52
CA GLY A 163 7.04 8.30 -0.19
C GLY A 163 6.22 9.59 -0.39
N GLU A 164 6.90 10.64 -0.83
CA GLU A 164 6.28 11.95 -1.08
C GLU A 164 5.28 11.87 -2.24
N PHE A 165 4.31 12.76 -2.25
CA PHE A 165 3.45 12.94 -3.42
C PHE A 165 4.29 13.17 -4.67
N GLN A 166 3.97 12.45 -5.73
CA GLN A 166 4.67 12.60 -7.01
C GLN A 166 4.50 14.02 -7.55
N LYS A 167 3.32 14.58 -7.36
CA LYS A 167 2.99 15.95 -7.73
C LYS A 167 2.34 16.67 -6.56
N VAL A 168 3.18 17.24 -5.68
CA VAL A 168 2.74 17.95 -4.48
C VAL A 168 1.83 19.13 -4.80
N ASN A 169 2.16 19.89 -5.84
CA ASN A 169 1.39 21.04 -6.29
C ASN A 169 0.58 20.70 -7.54
N GLY A 170 -0.61 21.27 -7.66
CA GLY A 170 -1.41 21.21 -8.88
C GLY A 170 -0.73 22.02 -10.01
N ASP A 171 -1.27 23.17 -10.32
CA ASP A 171 -0.76 24.10 -11.35
C ASP A 171 -0.05 25.34 -10.78
N GLY A 172 0.11 25.40 -9.46
CA GLY A 172 0.66 26.55 -8.73
C GLY A 172 -0.39 27.59 -8.31
N THR A 173 -1.64 27.42 -8.70
CA THR A 173 -2.76 28.29 -8.30
C THR A 173 -3.61 27.71 -7.20
N VAL A 174 -3.44 26.42 -6.90
CA VAL A 174 -4.16 25.67 -5.87
C VAL A 174 -3.22 25.29 -4.72
N PRO A 175 -3.75 25.04 -3.49
CA PRO A 175 -2.96 24.60 -2.35
C PRO A 175 -2.16 23.32 -2.69
N ASN A 176 -0.98 23.14 -2.10
CA ASN A 176 -0.26 21.89 -2.23
C ASN A 176 -0.93 20.78 -1.43
N ASN A 177 -0.62 19.52 -1.75
CA ASN A 177 -1.30 18.37 -1.14
C ASN A 177 -1.04 18.23 0.37
N HIS A 178 0.08 18.74 0.90
CA HIS A 178 0.29 18.80 2.35
C HIS A 178 -0.66 19.78 3.02
N GLU A 179 -0.88 20.95 2.40
CA GLU A 179 -1.84 21.94 2.89
C GLU A 179 -3.27 21.41 2.80
N VAL A 180 -3.64 20.74 1.71
CA VAL A 180 -4.96 20.11 1.55
C VAL A 180 -5.18 19.05 2.64
N ALA A 181 -4.20 18.20 2.89
CA ALA A 181 -4.28 17.20 3.96
C ALA A 181 -4.38 17.86 5.36
N ALA A 182 -3.58 18.89 5.62
CA ALA A 182 -3.64 19.60 6.90
C ALA A 182 -5.00 20.29 7.11
N GLN A 183 -5.56 20.93 6.08
CA GLN A 183 -6.90 21.54 6.13
C GLN A 183 -8.00 20.49 6.34
N ALA A 184 -7.82 19.27 5.84
CA ALA A 184 -8.70 18.13 6.09
C ALA A 184 -8.52 17.50 7.49
N GLY A 185 -7.63 18.05 8.31
CA GLY A 185 -7.40 17.64 9.70
C GLY A 185 -6.37 16.53 9.88
N TYR A 186 -5.48 16.32 8.92
CA TYR A 186 -4.34 15.41 9.09
C TYR A 186 -3.17 16.09 9.81
N ASN A 187 -2.55 15.35 10.71
CA ASN A 187 -1.20 15.64 11.15
C ASN A 187 -0.24 15.23 10.03
N VAL A 188 0.30 16.20 9.31
CA VAL A 188 1.28 15.95 8.24
C VAL A 188 2.68 15.94 8.87
N VAL A 189 3.34 14.81 8.83
CA VAL A 189 4.64 14.57 9.46
C VAL A 189 5.65 14.13 8.41
N THR A 190 6.77 14.83 8.33
CA THR A 190 7.81 14.61 7.31
C THR A 190 9.18 14.25 7.93
N THR A 191 9.20 13.95 9.22
CA THR A 191 10.43 13.54 9.91
C THR A 191 10.20 12.26 10.72
N GLN A 192 11.21 11.42 10.77
CA GLN A 192 11.18 10.18 11.54
C GLN A 192 10.98 10.45 13.04
N ALA A 193 11.63 11.49 13.56
CA ALA A 193 11.47 11.91 14.96
C ALA A 193 10.02 12.35 15.26
N GLY A 194 9.41 13.11 14.33
CA GLY A 194 8.00 13.50 14.44
C GLY A 194 7.08 12.30 14.39
N ALA A 195 7.32 11.36 13.49
CA ALA A 195 6.54 10.13 13.38
C ALA A 195 6.68 9.26 14.65
N ALA A 196 7.89 9.14 15.18
CA ALA A 196 8.15 8.39 16.42
C ALA A 196 7.41 8.97 17.62
N ALA A 197 7.26 10.29 17.69
CA ALA A 197 6.58 11.00 18.79
C ALA A 197 5.04 10.85 18.76
N LEU A 198 4.44 10.40 17.65
CA LEU A 198 3.02 10.15 17.57
C LEU A 198 2.61 8.98 18.47
N THR A 199 1.48 9.14 19.16
CA THR A 199 0.90 8.10 20.04
C THR A 199 -0.56 7.84 19.71
N ALA A 200 -1.11 6.77 20.24
CA ALA A 200 -2.53 6.45 20.09
C ALA A 200 -3.39 7.68 20.47
N GLY A 201 -4.33 8.02 19.59
CA GLY A 201 -5.16 9.23 19.75
C GLY A 201 -4.65 10.48 19.01
N ALA A 202 -3.53 10.40 18.28
CA ALA A 202 -3.02 11.51 17.47
C ALA A 202 -4.01 12.01 16.39
N GLY A 203 -5.07 11.26 16.10
CA GLY A 203 -6.04 11.59 15.03
C GLY A 203 -5.56 11.15 13.66
N LYS A 204 -6.14 11.74 12.62
CA LYS A 204 -5.74 11.44 11.25
C LYS A 204 -4.29 11.85 11.01
N THR A 205 -3.53 10.98 10.41
CA THR A 205 -2.07 11.15 10.26
C THR A 205 -1.62 10.79 8.85
N LEU A 206 -0.81 11.66 8.25
CA LEU A 206 -0.09 11.44 7.01
C LEU A 206 1.41 11.55 7.30
N ILE A 207 2.14 10.46 7.15
CA ILE A 207 3.60 10.45 7.31
C ILE A 207 4.24 10.32 5.92
N ILE A 208 5.07 11.30 5.59
CA ILE A 208 5.97 11.22 4.44
C ILE A 208 7.35 10.81 4.96
N ALA A 209 7.96 9.81 4.32
CA ALA A 209 9.28 9.35 4.69
C ALA A 209 10.30 10.50 4.63
N GLU A 210 11.15 10.58 5.66
CA GLU A 210 12.14 11.67 5.75
C GLU A 210 13.22 11.55 4.68
N ASN A 211 13.72 10.33 4.47
CA ASN A 211 14.74 10.04 3.48
C ASN A 211 14.06 9.47 2.22
N LEU A 212 14.20 10.20 1.14
CA LEU A 212 13.59 9.87 -0.14
C LEU A 212 14.67 9.60 -1.19
N ALA A 213 14.49 8.49 -1.90
CA ALA A 213 15.27 8.15 -3.08
C ALA A 213 14.77 8.89 -4.34
N ASP A 214 15.38 8.57 -5.47
CA ASP A 214 14.88 9.01 -6.76
C ASP A 214 13.41 8.65 -6.96
N GLY A 215 12.67 9.54 -7.62
CA GLY A 215 11.23 9.39 -7.77
C GLY A 215 10.44 9.70 -6.50
N LYS A 216 11.07 10.22 -5.45
CA LYS A 216 10.43 10.57 -4.16
C LYS A 216 9.84 9.38 -3.41
N ALA A 217 10.31 8.18 -3.67
CA ALA A 217 9.97 6.97 -2.95
C ALA A 217 10.90 6.77 -1.74
N MET A 218 10.59 5.82 -0.87
CA MET A 218 11.53 5.37 0.16
C MET A 218 12.79 4.78 -0.48
N ASN A 219 13.90 4.73 0.26
CA ASN A 219 15.07 3.99 -0.19
C ASN A 219 14.76 2.51 -0.39
N TYR A 220 15.51 1.82 -1.24
CA TYR A 220 15.52 0.36 -1.23
C TYR A 220 16.00 -0.14 0.13
N ALA A 221 15.50 -1.27 0.59
CA ALA A 221 15.87 -1.81 1.89
C ALA A 221 17.39 -1.98 2.06
N MET A 222 18.09 -2.36 0.99
CA MET A 222 19.55 -2.50 1.01
C MET A 222 20.33 -1.18 1.05
N ASP A 223 19.70 -0.07 0.64
CA ASP A 223 20.33 1.26 0.56
C ASP A 223 19.97 2.14 1.76
N ALA A 224 19.09 1.68 2.61
CA ALA A 224 18.65 2.42 3.78
C ALA A 224 19.82 2.64 4.77
N ALA A 225 19.93 3.86 5.29
CA ALA A 225 20.91 4.19 6.30
C ALA A 225 20.62 3.48 7.64
N PRO A 226 21.64 3.20 8.46
CA PRO A 226 21.41 2.62 9.78
C PRO A 226 20.46 3.47 10.63
N GLY A 227 19.34 2.88 11.07
CA GLY A 227 18.32 3.55 11.86
C GLY A 227 17.29 4.33 11.04
N GLU A 228 17.38 4.32 9.73
CA GLU A 228 16.33 4.82 8.85
C GLU A 228 15.11 3.91 8.91
N TRP A 229 13.93 4.51 9.07
CA TRP A 229 12.67 3.77 9.08
C TRP A 229 12.40 3.10 7.73
N GLN A 230 12.09 1.82 7.81
CA GLN A 230 11.68 0.99 6.69
C GLN A 230 10.17 0.73 6.74
N LEU A 231 9.67 0.00 5.75
CA LEU A 231 8.25 -0.34 5.63
C LEU A 231 7.69 -0.94 6.93
N THR A 232 8.44 -1.83 7.56
CA THR A 232 8.12 -2.45 8.85
C THR A 232 7.86 -1.43 9.96
N ASP A 233 8.63 -0.34 10.04
CA ASP A 233 8.46 0.68 11.10
C ASP A 233 7.18 1.49 10.90
N TYR A 234 6.84 1.81 9.64
CA TYR A 234 5.58 2.48 9.30
C TYR A 234 4.37 1.58 9.57
N VAL A 235 4.50 0.26 9.35
CA VAL A 235 3.45 -0.71 9.71
C VAL A 235 3.25 -0.76 11.23
N ARG A 236 4.33 -0.86 12.02
CA ARG A 236 4.26 -0.83 13.49
C ARG A 236 3.60 0.44 14.01
N LYS A 237 3.96 1.59 13.45
CA LYS A 237 3.32 2.87 13.79
C LYS A 237 1.86 2.89 13.39
N GLY A 238 1.52 2.36 12.22
CA GLY A 238 0.14 2.23 11.77
C GLY A 238 -0.71 1.38 12.71
N ILE A 239 -0.21 0.26 13.17
CA ILE A 239 -0.89 -0.59 14.16
C ILE A 239 -1.14 0.18 15.45
N GLU A 240 -0.12 0.91 15.98
CA GLU A 240 -0.25 1.71 17.20
C GLU A 240 -1.36 2.78 17.08
N LEU A 241 -1.41 3.50 15.95
CA LEU A 241 -2.34 4.61 15.75
C LEU A 241 -3.77 4.14 15.39
N LEU A 242 -3.87 2.99 14.71
CA LEU A 242 -5.14 2.46 14.25
C LEU A 242 -5.85 1.60 15.29
N ASP A 243 -5.14 1.02 16.28
CA ASP A 243 -5.78 0.10 17.24
C ASP A 243 -6.93 0.79 17.96
N ASN A 244 -8.06 0.10 18.01
CA ASN A 244 -9.29 0.58 18.61
C ASN A 244 -10.25 -0.58 18.89
N LYS A 245 -11.38 -0.28 19.55
CA LYS A 245 -12.37 -1.30 19.92
C LYS A 245 -13.06 -1.95 18.72
N LYS A 246 -13.30 -1.22 17.63
CA LYS A 246 -14.02 -1.72 16.45
C LYS A 246 -13.13 -2.52 15.53
N GLY A 247 -11.85 -2.15 15.42
CA GLY A 247 -10.88 -2.77 14.55
C GLY A 247 -10.42 -1.85 13.42
N PHE A 248 -9.52 -2.37 12.59
CA PHE A 248 -8.97 -1.63 11.46
C PHE A 248 -8.71 -2.52 10.24
N PHE A 249 -8.61 -1.87 9.09
CA PHE A 249 -8.06 -2.39 7.86
C PHE A 249 -6.75 -1.64 7.55
N LEU A 250 -5.68 -2.38 7.31
CA LEU A 250 -4.37 -1.82 6.96
C LEU A 250 -3.85 -2.47 5.68
N MET A 251 -3.75 -1.67 4.61
CA MET A 251 -3.09 -2.06 3.39
C MET A 251 -1.63 -1.59 3.43
N THR A 252 -0.72 -2.48 3.07
CA THR A 252 0.71 -2.20 2.99
C THR A 252 1.26 -2.72 1.67
N GLU A 253 1.93 -1.85 0.93
CA GLU A 253 2.55 -2.17 -0.34
C GLU A 253 4.08 -2.08 -0.26
N SER A 254 4.76 -3.14 -0.69
CA SER A 254 6.17 -3.07 -1.10
C SER A 254 6.26 -2.81 -2.61
N GLY A 255 6.10 -1.54 -2.99
CA GLY A 255 6.07 -1.11 -4.39
C GLY A 255 7.44 -1.07 -5.05
N LYS A 256 8.50 -1.00 -4.24
CA LYS A 256 9.88 -0.94 -4.74
C LYS A 256 10.35 -2.27 -5.35
N ILE A 257 9.72 -3.40 -5.06
CA ILE A 257 10.00 -4.68 -5.70
C ILE A 257 9.80 -4.58 -7.22
N ASP A 258 8.68 -3.96 -7.66
CA ASP A 258 8.38 -3.72 -9.06
C ASP A 258 9.42 -2.80 -9.72
N TRP A 259 9.78 -1.70 -9.06
CA TRP A 259 10.77 -0.76 -9.60
C TRP A 259 12.15 -1.40 -9.76
N ALA A 260 12.58 -2.24 -8.80
CA ALA A 260 13.81 -3.02 -8.93
C ALA A 260 13.74 -3.98 -10.12
N CYS A 261 12.62 -4.66 -10.33
CA CYS A 261 12.41 -5.55 -11.47
C CYS A 261 12.45 -4.78 -12.80
N HIS A 262 11.83 -3.61 -12.90
CA HIS A 262 11.91 -2.74 -14.08
C HIS A 262 13.35 -2.26 -14.35
N ALA A 263 14.13 -2.01 -13.31
CA ALA A 263 15.54 -1.65 -13.42
C ALA A 263 16.47 -2.86 -13.70
N ASN A 264 15.95 -4.09 -13.70
CA ASN A 264 16.71 -5.34 -13.72
C ASN A 264 17.72 -5.44 -12.56
N ASP A 265 17.37 -4.89 -11.41
CA ASP A 265 18.17 -4.94 -10.19
C ASP A 265 17.69 -6.09 -9.29
N ALA A 266 18.34 -7.23 -9.45
CA ALA A 266 18.00 -8.43 -8.68
C ALA A 266 18.34 -8.25 -7.18
N ALA A 267 19.39 -7.52 -6.85
CA ALA A 267 19.80 -7.32 -5.46
C ALA A 267 18.76 -6.49 -4.71
N ALA A 268 18.36 -5.34 -5.26
CA ALA A 268 17.33 -4.50 -4.67
C ALA A 268 15.99 -5.26 -4.55
N SER A 269 15.58 -5.99 -5.60
CA SER A 269 14.36 -6.79 -5.58
C SER A 269 14.37 -7.83 -4.45
N ILE A 270 15.47 -8.57 -4.28
CA ILE A 270 15.62 -9.57 -3.21
C ILE A 270 15.49 -8.92 -1.83
N HIS A 271 16.20 -7.82 -1.60
CA HIS A 271 16.18 -7.15 -0.29
C HIS A 271 14.82 -6.56 0.05
N ASP A 272 14.08 -6.01 -0.92
CA ASP A 272 12.73 -5.49 -0.67
C ASP A 272 11.69 -6.61 -0.44
N VAL A 273 11.87 -7.79 -1.06
CA VAL A 273 11.07 -8.98 -0.71
C VAL A 273 11.37 -9.45 0.72
N LEU A 274 12.63 -9.41 1.14
CA LEU A 274 13.02 -9.75 2.51
C LEU A 274 12.46 -8.74 3.53
N GLU A 275 12.50 -7.45 3.23
CA GLU A 275 11.90 -6.41 4.07
C GLU A 275 10.39 -6.61 4.22
N MET A 276 9.68 -6.96 3.14
CA MET A 276 8.25 -7.27 3.19
C MET A 276 7.94 -8.49 4.08
N SER A 277 8.90 -9.37 4.27
CA SER A 277 8.77 -10.57 5.12
C SER A 277 8.97 -10.29 6.61
N ASN A 278 9.54 -9.14 6.99
CA ASN A 278 9.82 -8.76 8.38
C ASN A 278 8.58 -8.24 9.12
#